data_0871feba54471c9bd11bd8ce41eed32b
#
_entry.id   0871feba54471c9bd11bd8ce41eed32b
#
_cell.length_a   1.000
_cell.length_b   1.000
_cell.length_c   1.000
_cell.angle_alpha   90.00
_cell.angle_beta   90.00
_cell.angle_gamma   90.00
#
_symmetry.space_group_name_H-M   'P 1'
#
loop_
_entity.id
_entity.type
_entity.pdbx_description
1 polymer ?
#
loop_
_entity_poly.entity_id
_entity_poly.type
_entity_poly.pdbx_seq_one_letter_code
_entity_poly.pdbx_strand_id
1 'polypeptide(L)'
;MKLFKILLLSFILWGCEAESIVAQELRQEVIVENAVFKVWYNEVKEQPVKLVYTSTNRPKNVDRGSMNFYNESDYHTSDNADYYANVWDKGHLAPAATYSDSKENLRQTFSFLNCALQDQYLNRGEWRLLEEQEREWDDEQNLRIIVELIWEDGYEILPSG
;
A
#
# COMPACT_ATOMS: atom_id res chain seq x y z
N MET A 1 -41.63 -44.45 55.54
CA MET A 1 -40.30 -43.94 55.29
C MET A 1 -40.16 -43.77 53.77
N LYS A 2 -40.34 -42.53 53.26
CA LYS A 2 -40.29 -42.26 51.82
C LYS A 2 -38.89 -41.75 51.49
N LEU A 3 -38.13 -42.46 50.64
CA LEU A 3 -36.85 -42.03 50.13
C LEU A 3 -37.08 -40.99 49.06
N PHE A 4 -36.53 -39.79 49.28
CA PHE A 4 -36.44 -38.71 48.24
C PHE A 4 -35.16 -38.96 47.43
N LYS A 5 -35.29 -39.24 46.12
CA LYS A 5 -34.16 -39.25 45.21
C LYS A 5 -33.93 -37.84 44.73
N ILE A 6 -32.77 -37.26 45.08
CA ILE A 6 -32.30 -35.98 44.54
C ILE A 6 -31.61 -36.30 43.21
N LEU A 7 -32.17 -35.76 42.13
CA LEU A 7 -31.58 -35.82 40.81
C LEU A 7 -30.69 -34.56 40.65
N LEU A 8 -29.37 -34.75 40.68
CA LEU A 8 -28.43 -33.68 40.40
C LEU A 8 -28.34 -33.52 38.87
N LEU A 9 -28.89 -32.41 38.34
CA LEU A 9 -28.69 -32.00 36.96
C LEU A 9 -27.38 -31.22 36.91
N SER A 10 -26.33 -31.83 36.37
CA SER A 10 -25.08 -31.11 36.03
C SER A 10 -25.28 -30.33 34.73
N PHE A 11 -25.39 -29.04 34.83
CA PHE A 11 -25.28 -28.12 33.67
C PHE A 11 -23.81 -28.03 33.29
N ILE A 12 -23.45 -28.65 32.17
CA ILE A 12 -22.18 -28.39 31.50
C ILE A 12 -22.36 -27.04 30.77
N LEU A 13 -21.83 -25.97 31.36
CA LEU A 13 -21.65 -24.69 30.66
C LEU A 13 -20.51 -24.90 29.65
N TRP A 14 -20.86 -25.06 28.40
CA TRP A 14 -19.92 -24.97 27.30
C TRP A 14 -19.55 -23.50 27.17
N GLY A 15 -18.41 -23.12 27.74
CA GLY A 15 -17.82 -21.79 27.55
C GLY A 15 -17.50 -21.61 26.08
N CYS A 16 -18.24 -20.74 25.43
CA CYS A 16 -17.81 -20.17 24.13
C CYS A 16 -16.61 -19.29 24.45
N GLU A 17 -15.40 -19.78 24.23
CA GLU A 17 -14.22 -18.92 24.18
C GLU A 17 -14.43 -18.00 22.98
N ALA A 18 -14.80 -16.76 23.25
CA ALA A 18 -14.75 -15.71 22.25
C ALA A 18 -13.27 -15.52 21.94
N GLU A 19 -12.83 -15.96 20.76
CA GLU A 19 -11.54 -15.55 20.23
C GLU A 19 -11.51 -14.01 20.24
N SER A 20 -10.67 -13.46 21.09
CA SER A 20 -10.41 -12.02 21.09
C SER A 20 -9.73 -11.72 19.78
N ILE A 21 -10.45 -11.09 18.86
CA ILE A 21 -9.86 -10.46 17.68
C ILE A 21 -8.97 -9.36 18.25
N VAL A 22 -7.66 -9.63 18.32
CA VAL A 22 -6.68 -8.60 18.66
C VAL A 22 -6.69 -7.64 17.48
N ALA A 23 -7.27 -6.45 17.67
CA ALA A 23 -7.18 -5.39 16.69
C ALA A 23 -5.70 -5.11 16.44
N GLN A 24 -5.27 -5.20 15.19
CA GLN A 24 -3.89 -4.89 14.82
C GLN A 24 -3.66 -3.41 15.14
N GLU A 25 -2.65 -3.12 15.97
CA GLU A 25 -2.25 -1.74 16.27
C GLU A 25 -1.58 -1.15 15.03
N LEU A 26 -2.11 -0.03 14.53
CA LEU A 26 -1.56 0.67 13.36
C LEU A 26 -0.22 1.31 13.72
N ARG A 27 0.76 1.13 12.85
CA ARG A 27 2.13 1.59 13.06
C ARG A 27 2.34 2.97 12.43
N GLN A 28 2.95 3.89 13.19
CA GLN A 28 3.32 5.21 12.71
C GLN A 28 4.34 5.16 11.56
N GLU A 29 5.20 4.15 11.55
CA GLU A 29 6.15 3.90 10.48
C GLU A 29 6.47 2.41 10.38
N VAL A 30 6.40 1.89 9.16
CA VAL A 30 6.94 0.59 8.79
C VAL A 30 7.89 0.76 7.62
N ILE A 31 8.95 -0.06 7.58
CA ILE A 31 9.91 -0.07 6.48
C ILE A 31 9.73 -1.36 5.71
N VAL A 32 9.42 -1.24 4.43
CA VAL A 32 9.24 -2.38 3.52
C VAL A 32 10.22 -2.25 2.37
N GLU A 33 10.88 -3.35 2.02
CA GLU A 33 11.82 -3.39 0.91
C GLU A 33 11.53 -4.62 0.04
N ASN A 34 11.48 -4.41 -1.26
CA ASN A 34 11.32 -5.45 -2.25
C ASN A 34 12.33 -5.25 -3.41
N ALA A 35 12.17 -5.96 -4.52
CA ALA A 35 13.10 -5.84 -5.66
C ALA A 35 13.01 -4.51 -6.41
N VAL A 36 11.95 -3.71 -6.19
CA VAL A 36 11.64 -2.49 -6.93
C VAL A 36 11.93 -1.25 -6.10
N PHE A 37 11.49 -1.23 -4.84
CA PHE A 37 11.60 -0.05 -4.00
C PHE A 37 11.83 -0.41 -2.53
N LYS A 38 12.30 0.59 -1.80
CA LYS A 38 12.25 0.63 -0.34
C LYS A 38 11.38 1.79 0.09
N VAL A 39 10.38 1.51 0.94
CA VAL A 39 9.40 2.50 1.39
C VAL A 39 9.37 2.60 2.91
N TRP A 40 9.24 3.81 3.41
CA TRP A 40 8.81 4.15 4.77
C TRP A 40 7.34 4.52 4.67
N TYR A 41 6.49 3.73 5.28
CA TYR A 41 5.04 3.84 5.16
C TYR A 41 4.40 4.12 6.51
N ASN A 42 3.43 5.00 6.56
CA ASN A 42 2.65 5.31 7.75
C ASN A 42 1.28 4.66 7.63
N GLU A 43 1.00 3.65 8.46
CA GLU A 43 -0.26 2.90 8.44
C GLU A 43 -1.44 3.73 9.00
N VAL A 44 -1.16 4.73 9.84
CA VAL A 44 -2.20 5.62 10.39
C VAL A 44 -2.67 6.63 9.34
N LYS A 45 -1.76 7.07 8.48
CA LYS A 45 -2.07 7.97 7.36
C LYS A 45 -2.45 7.22 6.08
N GLU A 46 -2.20 5.92 6.06
CA GLU A 46 -2.34 5.06 4.89
C GLU A 46 -1.58 5.59 3.65
N GLN A 47 -0.43 6.20 3.92
CA GLN A 47 0.39 6.83 2.88
C GLN A 47 1.89 6.54 3.06
N PRO A 48 2.65 6.45 1.95
CA PRO A 48 4.09 6.47 2.02
C PRO A 48 4.58 7.82 2.56
N VAL A 49 5.61 7.79 3.39
CA VAL A 49 6.31 9.00 3.88
C VAL A 49 7.53 9.27 3.00
N LYS A 50 8.23 8.20 2.65
CA LYS A 50 9.41 8.24 1.82
C LYS A 50 9.51 6.95 1.01
N LEU A 51 9.95 7.08 -0.23
CA LEU A 51 10.23 5.92 -1.07
C LEU A 51 11.55 6.13 -1.82
N VAL A 52 12.31 5.06 -1.94
CA VAL A 52 13.59 5.05 -2.68
C VAL A 52 13.53 3.93 -3.71
N TYR A 53 13.89 4.27 -4.94
CA TYR A 53 14.04 3.29 -6.01
C TYR A 53 15.25 3.60 -6.90
N THR A 54 15.61 2.66 -7.77
CA THR A 54 16.69 2.84 -8.74
C THR A 54 16.14 2.72 -10.15
N SER A 55 16.26 3.77 -10.96
CA SER A 55 15.99 3.71 -12.39
C SER A 55 17.28 3.31 -13.12
N THR A 56 17.16 2.33 -13.99
CA THR A 56 18.27 1.83 -14.82
C THR A 56 17.72 1.48 -16.19
N ASN A 57 18.55 1.56 -17.22
CA ASN A 57 18.16 1.20 -18.57
C ASN A 57 17.77 -0.29 -18.65
N ARG A 58 16.47 -0.55 -18.44
CA ARG A 58 15.86 -1.89 -18.44
C ARG A 58 15.06 -2.10 -19.72
N PRO A 59 15.00 -3.34 -20.25
CA PRO A 59 14.07 -3.66 -21.32
C PRO A 59 12.62 -3.34 -20.91
N LYS A 60 11.81 -2.77 -21.80
CA LYS A 60 10.39 -2.45 -21.55
C LYS A 60 9.52 -3.47 -22.30
N ASN A 61 9.48 -4.72 -21.81
CA ASN A 61 8.94 -5.88 -22.52
C ASN A 61 7.55 -6.31 -22.07
N VAL A 62 7.07 -5.80 -20.94
CA VAL A 62 5.84 -6.26 -20.31
C VAL A 62 4.79 -5.16 -20.35
N ASP A 63 3.65 -5.47 -20.93
CA ASP A 63 2.46 -4.61 -20.87
C ASP A 63 1.79 -4.78 -19.49
N ARG A 64 1.36 -3.66 -18.91
CA ARG A 64 0.61 -3.65 -17.65
C ARG A 64 -0.75 -4.34 -17.77
N GLY A 65 -1.34 -4.38 -18.97
CA GLY A 65 -2.67 -4.95 -19.20
C GLY A 65 -3.72 -4.38 -18.23
N SER A 66 -4.43 -5.28 -17.55
CA SER A 66 -5.46 -4.96 -16.55
C SER A 66 -4.94 -4.95 -15.10
N MET A 67 -3.63 -4.77 -14.87
CA MET A 67 -3.08 -4.70 -13.52
C MET A 67 -3.68 -3.52 -12.76
N ASN A 68 -4.11 -3.80 -11.53
CA ASN A 68 -4.63 -2.82 -10.59
C ASN A 68 -3.82 -2.87 -9.29
N PHE A 69 -3.86 -1.80 -8.51
CA PHE A 69 -3.28 -1.76 -7.18
C PHE A 69 -3.88 -2.84 -6.28
N TYR A 70 -3.05 -3.37 -5.38
CA TYR A 70 -3.41 -4.41 -4.44
C TYR A 70 -2.83 -4.12 -3.05
N ASN A 71 -3.54 -4.58 -2.03
CA ASN A 71 -3.10 -4.50 -0.64
C ASN A 71 -2.14 -5.63 -0.32
N GLU A 72 -1.14 -5.32 0.49
CA GLU A 72 -0.27 -6.32 1.11
C GLU A 72 -0.91 -6.82 2.41
N SER A 73 -0.93 -8.13 2.64
CA SER A 73 -1.63 -8.72 3.79
C SER A 73 -1.07 -8.32 5.16
N ASP A 74 0.21 -7.94 5.20
CA ASP A 74 0.95 -7.69 6.44
C ASP A 74 0.96 -6.22 6.86
N TYR A 75 0.34 -5.35 6.03
CA TYR A 75 0.36 -3.90 6.21
C TYR A 75 -1.05 -3.32 6.02
N HIS A 76 -1.36 -2.35 6.89
CA HIS A 76 -2.55 -1.54 6.69
C HIS A 76 -2.20 -0.41 5.71
N THR A 77 -2.85 -0.43 4.55
CA THR A 77 -2.57 0.53 3.46
C THR A 77 -3.87 1.12 2.96
N SER A 78 -3.79 2.26 2.27
CA SER A 78 -4.90 2.73 1.43
C SER A 78 -5.40 1.61 0.53
N ASP A 79 -6.65 1.74 0.12
CA ASP A 79 -7.31 0.78 -0.75
C ASP A 79 -8.10 1.46 -1.88
N ASN A 80 -8.92 0.70 -2.59
CA ASN A 80 -9.71 1.24 -3.67
C ASN A 80 -10.83 2.21 -3.20
N ALA A 81 -11.28 2.10 -1.95
CA ALA A 81 -12.32 2.96 -1.41
C ALA A 81 -11.81 4.41 -1.23
N ASP A 82 -10.53 4.58 -0.87
CA ASP A 82 -9.89 5.89 -0.67
C ASP A 82 -9.84 6.73 -1.94
N TYR A 83 -9.88 6.07 -3.09
CA TYR A 83 -9.83 6.71 -4.41
C TYR A 83 -11.20 6.75 -5.11
N TYR A 84 -12.25 6.27 -4.45
CA TYR A 84 -13.57 6.24 -5.06
C TYR A 84 -14.29 7.57 -4.90
N ALA A 85 -14.84 8.08 -6.01
CA ALA A 85 -15.65 9.30 -6.06
C ALA A 85 -14.95 10.56 -5.50
N ASN A 86 -13.65 10.66 -5.65
CA ASN A 86 -12.87 11.85 -5.29
C ASN A 86 -11.99 12.32 -6.45
N VAL A 87 -11.15 13.33 -6.21
CA VAL A 87 -10.30 13.98 -7.23
C VAL A 87 -8.91 13.36 -7.32
N TRP A 88 -8.58 12.41 -6.46
CA TRP A 88 -7.25 11.85 -6.34
C TRP A 88 -7.03 10.67 -7.29
N ASP A 89 -5.90 10.68 -7.97
CA ASP A 89 -5.42 9.54 -8.71
C ASP A 89 -4.59 8.62 -7.80
N LYS A 90 -4.57 7.32 -8.13
CA LYS A 90 -3.60 6.37 -7.58
C LYS A 90 -2.25 6.63 -8.24
N GLY A 91 -1.45 7.48 -7.62
CA GLY A 91 -0.15 7.86 -8.14
C GLY A 91 0.94 6.87 -7.76
N HIS A 92 1.67 6.35 -8.74
CA HIS A 92 2.87 5.59 -8.47
C HIS A 92 4.00 6.50 -8.00
N LEU A 93 4.76 6.09 -6.97
CA LEU A 93 6.01 6.75 -6.60
C LEU A 93 7.21 6.14 -7.35
N ALA A 94 7.33 4.81 -7.39
CA ALA A 94 8.23 4.11 -8.31
C ALA A 94 7.43 3.75 -9.58
N PRO A 95 7.79 4.30 -10.75
CA PRO A 95 6.96 4.23 -11.95
C PRO A 95 6.82 2.82 -12.52
N ALA A 96 5.62 2.41 -12.88
CA ALA A 96 5.36 1.13 -13.52
C ALA A 96 6.13 0.94 -14.84
N ALA A 97 6.26 2.02 -15.62
CA ALA A 97 6.99 1.97 -16.89
C ALA A 97 8.49 1.71 -16.72
N THR A 98 9.11 2.17 -15.63
CA THR A 98 10.52 1.91 -15.31
C THR A 98 10.78 0.43 -15.04
N TYR A 99 9.79 -0.28 -14.48
CA TYR A 99 9.90 -1.68 -14.06
C TYR A 99 9.09 -2.66 -14.93
N SER A 100 8.86 -2.31 -16.19
CA SER A 100 8.19 -3.21 -17.15
C SER A 100 9.14 -4.22 -17.82
N ASP A 101 10.27 -4.50 -17.20
CA ASP A 101 11.24 -5.52 -17.61
C ASP A 101 10.75 -6.97 -17.35
N SER A 102 9.99 -7.15 -16.28
CA SER A 102 9.38 -8.41 -15.93
C SER A 102 7.98 -8.24 -15.34
N LYS A 103 7.15 -9.30 -15.40
CA LYS A 103 5.83 -9.31 -14.79
C LYS A 103 5.90 -9.14 -13.27
N GLU A 104 6.94 -9.70 -12.66
CA GLU A 104 7.14 -9.65 -11.21
C GLU A 104 7.47 -8.24 -10.75
N ASN A 105 8.46 -7.59 -11.37
CA ASN A 105 8.84 -6.21 -11.05
C ASN A 105 7.67 -5.26 -11.31
N LEU A 106 7.03 -5.37 -12.48
CA LEU A 106 5.87 -4.57 -12.81
C LEU A 106 4.73 -4.76 -11.78
N ARG A 107 4.46 -6.00 -11.35
CA ARG A 107 3.45 -6.29 -10.33
C ARG A 107 3.75 -5.58 -9.01
N GLN A 108 5.01 -5.57 -8.57
CA GLN A 108 5.42 -4.94 -7.32
C GLN A 108 5.16 -3.42 -7.33
N THR A 109 5.25 -2.76 -8.48
CA THR A 109 4.91 -1.33 -8.57
C THR A 109 3.43 -1.06 -8.25
N PHE A 110 2.54 -2.04 -8.40
CA PHE A 110 1.11 -1.91 -8.11
C PHE A 110 0.73 -2.25 -6.65
N SER A 111 1.69 -2.40 -5.74
CA SER A 111 1.40 -2.42 -4.31
C SER A 111 0.91 -1.05 -3.85
N PHE A 112 -0.11 -1.00 -2.97
CA PHE A 112 -0.54 0.25 -2.35
C PHE A 112 0.55 0.89 -1.47
N LEU A 113 1.58 0.15 -1.08
CA LEU A 113 2.78 0.72 -0.45
C LEU A 113 3.54 1.70 -1.38
N ASN A 114 3.37 1.57 -2.68
CA ASN A 114 3.95 2.43 -3.72
C ASN A 114 2.95 3.46 -4.26
N CYS A 115 1.78 3.59 -3.64
CA CYS A 115 0.68 4.43 -4.10
C CYS A 115 0.54 5.66 -3.20
N ALA A 116 0.50 6.83 -3.80
CA ALA A 116 0.18 8.07 -3.11
C ALA A 116 -1.09 8.71 -3.69
N LEU A 117 -1.81 9.45 -2.84
CA LEU A 117 -2.88 10.33 -3.27
C LEU A 117 -2.24 11.48 -4.08
N GLN A 118 -2.41 11.46 -5.38
CA GLN A 118 -1.88 12.50 -6.26
C GLN A 118 -3.01 13.28 -6.93
N ASP A 119 -2.90 14.61 -6.91
CA ASP A 119 -3.77 15.44 -7.74
C ASP A 119 -3.68 14.99 -9.20
N GLN A 120 -4.83 14.91 -9.87
CA GLN A 120 -4.90 14.37 -11.24
C GLN A 120 -4.08 15.20 -12.24
N TYR A 121 -3.97 16.51 -12.05
CA TYR A 121 -3.19 17.36 -12.96
C TYR A 121 -1.69 17.17 -12.72
N LEU A 122 -1.28 17.00 -11.46
CA LEU A 122 0.09 16.63 -11.13
C LEU A 122 0.42 15.25 -11.70
N ASN A 123 -0.35 14.22 -11.36
CA ASN A 123 -0.08 12.83 -11.76
C ASN A 123 -0.01 12.64 -13.27
N ARG A 124 -0.99 13.19 -14.00
CA ARG A 124 -1.09 13.05 -15.46
C ARG A 124 -0.26 14.08 -16.24
N GLY A 125 0.24 15.12 -15.55
CA GLY A 125 1.03 16.22 -16.09
C GLY A 125 2.51 16.12 -15.72
N GLU A 126 2.96 16.99 -14.82
CA GLU A 126 4.37 17.18 -14.46
C GLU A 126 5.02 15.92 -13.91
N TRP A 127 4.28 15.12 -13.08
CA TRP A 127 4.82 13.87 -12.56
C TRP A 127 5.14 12.87 -13.66
N ARG A 128 4.22 12.70 -14.61
CA ARG A 128 4.44 11.84 -15.79
C ARG A 128 5.63 12.30 -16.62
N LEU A 129 5.80 13.63 -16.84
CA LEU A 129 6.93 14.19 -17.57
C LEU A 129 8.25 13.94 -16.83
N LEU A 130 8.25 14.07 -15.50
CA LEU A 130 9.43 13.74 -14.70
C LEU A 130 9.81 12.26 -14.83
N GLU A 131 8.85 11.36 -14.75
CA GLU A 131 9.08 9.91 -14.94
C GLU A 131 9.63 9.59 -16.34
N GLU A 132 9.17 10.29 -17.36
CA GLU A 132 9.69 10.17 -18.73
C GLU A 132 11.15 10.63 -18.79
N GLN A 133 11.46 11.76 -18.17
CA GLN A 133 12.79 12.34 -18.12
C GLN A 133 13.78 11.45 -17.31
N GLU A 134 13.33 10.85 -16.22
CA GLU A 134 14.14 9.87 -15.47
C GLU A 134 14.54 8.68 -16.33
N ARG A 135 13.63 8.19 -17.18
CA ARG A 135 13.92 7.10 -18.11
C ARG A 135 14.86 7.50 -19.26
N GLU A 136 14.90 8.77 -19.65
CA GLU A 136 15.89 9.28 -20.58
C GLU A 136 17.28 9.39 -19.91
N TRP A 137 17.33 9.85 -18.68
CA TRP A 137 18.59 9.95 -17.95
C TRP A 137 19.15 8.58 -17.55
N ASP A 138 18.30 7.59 -17.32
CA ASP A 138 18.76 6.23 -16.95
C ASP A 138 19.41 5.48 -18.13
N ASP A 139 19.23 5.93 -19.36
CA ASP A 139 19.96 5.46 -20.53
C ASP A 139 21.47 5.78 -20.45
N GLU A 140 21.84 6.85 -19.75
CA GLU A 140 23.23 7.29 -19.62
C GLU A 140 23.88 6.81 -18.31
N GLN A 141 23.09 6.72 -17.23
CA GLN A 141 23.59 6.34 -15.90
C GLN A 141 22.47 5.81 -15.01
N ASN A 142 22.82 4.95 -14.06
CA ASN A 142 21.87 4.52 -13.04
C ASN A 142 21.47 5.69 -12.14
N LEU A 143 20.19 5.89 -11.93
CA LEU A 143 19.65 6.92 -11.06
C LEU A 143 19.13 6.32 -9.76
N ARG A 144 19.50 6.92 -8.65
CA ARG A 144 18.85 6.67 -7.37
C ARG A 144 17.88 7.78 -7.07
N ILE A 145 16.59 7.48 -7.09
CA ILE A 145 15.50 8.45 -6.87
C ILE A 145 15.00 8.31 -5.44
N ILE A 146 14.75 9.45 -4.81
CA ILE A 146 14.17 9.55 -3.47
C ILE A 146 12.96 10.44 -3.59
N VAL A 147 11.79 9.90 -3.23
CA VAL A 147 10.53 10.64 -3.15
C VAL A 147 10.16 10.78 -1.68
N GLU A 148 9.85 11.97 -1.25
CA GLU A 148 9.37 12.25 0.12
C GLU A 148 8.04 13.00 0.05
N LEU A 149 7.06 12.56 0.84
CA LEU A 149 5.80 13.26 1.02
C LEU A 149 5.93 14.16 2.24
N ILE A 150 5.77 15.45 2.02
CA ILE A 150 5.81 16.47 3.08
C ILE A 150 4.37 16.75 3.50
N TRP A 151 4.10 16.57 4.77
CA TRP A 151 2.79 16.81 5.36
C TRP A 151 2.79 18.16 6.07
N GLU A 152 1.81 18.99 5.71
CA GLU A 152 1.56 20.25 6.41
C GLU A 152 0.52 20.02 7.53
N ASP A 153 0.52 20.88 8.54
CA ASP A 153 -0.50 20.87 9.58
C ASP A 153 -1.89 21.14 8.98
N GLY A 154 -2.87 20.35 9.40
CA GLY A 154 -4.25 20.50 8.92
C GLY A 154 -4.55 19.78 7.60
N TYR A 155 -3.77 18.74 7.25
CA TYR A 155 -4.13 17.87 6.13
C TYR A 155 -5.54 17.28 6.27
N GLU A 156 -6.18 17.09 5.12
CA GLU A 156 -7.53 16.53 5.04
C GLU A 156 -7.51 15.00 5.27
N ILE A 157 -8.52 14.50 5.98
CA ILE A 157 -8.79 13.06 6.08
C ILE A 157 -9.88 12.73 5.06
N LEU A 158 -9.65 11.73 4.24
CA LEU A 158 -10.64 11.29 3.26
C LEU A 158 -11.82 10.60 3.95
N PRO A 159 -13.05 10.65 3.36
CA PRO A 159 -14.25 10.07 3.96
C PRO A 159 -14.20 8.54 4.14
N SER A 160 -13.30 7.85 3.48
CA SER A 160 -13.13 6.39 3.55
C SER A 160 -12.34 5.91 4.76
N GLY A 161 -11.65 6.81 5.48
CA GLY A 161 -10.90 6.39 6.66
C GLY A 161 -9.84 7.35 7.12
#